data_b7de3399537f4d94b7269200b9eaea1d
#
_entry.id   b7de3399537f4d94b7269200b9eaea1d
#
_cell.length_a   1.000
_cell.length_b   1.000
_cell.length_c   1.000
_cell.angle_alpha   90.00
_cell.angle_beta   90.00
_cell.angle_gamma   90.00
#
_symmetry.space_group_name_H-M   'P 1'
#
loop_
_entity.id
_entity.type
_entity.pdbx_description
1 polymer ?
#
loop_
_entity_poly.entity_id
_entity_poly.type
_entity_poly.pdbx_seq_one_letter_code
_entity_poly.pdbx_strand_id
1 'polypeptide(L)'
;VDIPGYSNNGIVEACELTAQPYYYLGYAFTDQMFVTAADFTNFQLAIEGYDALLIGGDAGIVEEDWYLEDTGANPVPINGFDSVLRLREGIERFFITDINNPGASAKAQSVITVMYDAIAADSANFNHIPGGSNVLYMDGHATFVKYTGVDGDFPLNQAGLDLAAAGQ
;
A
#
# COMPACT_ATOMS: atom_id res chain seq x y z
N VAL A 1 -21.83 -4.07 -21.12
CA VAL A 1 -20.59 -4.55 -21.74
C VAL A 1 -20.28 -5.85 -21.04
N ASP A 2 -20.44 -7.00 -21.75
CA ASP A 2 -20.09 -8.30 -21.19
C ASP A 2 -18.57 -8.35 -21.06
N ILE A 3 -18.08 -8.37 -19.83
CA ILE A 3 -16.67 -8.63 -19.55
C ILE A 3 -16.51 -10.15 -19.57
N PRO A 4 -15.66 -10.73 -20.44
CA PRO A 4 -15.46 -12.17 -20.48
C PRO A 4 -15.03 -12.71 -19.12
N GLY A 5 -15.81 -13.64 -18.57
CA GLY A 5 -15.56 -14.26 -17.25
C GLY A 5 -16.43 -13.72 -16.11
N TYR A 6 -17.30 -12.73 -16.36
CA TYR A 6 -18.23 -12.18 -15.37
C TYR A 6 -19.65 -12.59 -15.68
N SER A 7 -20.38 -13.09 -14.69
CA SER A 7 -21.80 -13.37 -14.83
C SER A 7 -22.60 -12.12 -14.47
N ASN A 8 -23.28 -11.55 -15.45
CA ASN A 8 -24.15 -10.38 -15.22
C ASN A 8 -25.54 -10.85 -14.72
N ASN A 9 -25.57 -11.62 -13.63
CA ASN A 9 -26.76 -12.22 -13.04
C ASN A 9 -27.34 -11.44 -11.85
N GLY A 10 -26.73 -10.30 -11.48
CA GLY A 10 -27.10 -9.48 -10.33
C GLY A 10 -26.64 -10.04 -8.98
N ILE A 11 -25.81 -11.08 -8.97
CA ILE A 11 -25.21 -11.67 -7.78
C ILE A 11 -23.70 -11.43 -7.88
N VAL A 12 -23.09 -10.84 -6.85
CA VAL A 12 -21.64 -10.67 -6.79
C VAL A 12 -20.99 -12.01 -6.49
N GLU A 13 -20.24 -12.56 -7.44
CA GLU A 13 -19.50 -13.80 -7.30
C GLU A 13 -18.05 -13.54 -6.88
N ALA A 14 -17.39 -14.53 -6.26
CA ALA A 14 -16.02 -14.39 -5.76
C ALA A 14 -15.02 -13.99 -6.88
N CYS A 15 -15.23 -14.48 -8.11
CA CYS A 15 -14.40 -14.11 -9.26
C CYS A 15 -14.59 -12.65 -9.70
N GLU A 16 -15.71 -12.03 -9.38
CA GLU A 16 -15.95 -10.61 -9.66
C GLU A 16 -15.25 -9.70 -8.64
N LEU A 17 -14.96 -10.24 -7.44
CA LEU A 17 -14.19 -9.52 -6.43
C LEU A 17 -12.68 -9.53 -6.72
N THR A 18 -12.18 -10.49 -7.49
CA THR A 18 -10.75 -10.57 -7.84
C THR A 18 -10.30 -9.52 -8.87
N ALA A 19 -11.24 -8.95 -9.62
CA ALA A 19 -10.97 -7.87 -10.58
C ALA A 19 -11.23 -6.49 -9.97
N GLN A 20 -10.85 -6.29 -8.72
CA GLN A 20 -11.03 -5.01 -8.05
C GLN A 20 -10.17 -3.94 -8.74
N PRO A 21 -10.79 -2.81 -9.16
CA PRO A 21 -10.05 -1.71 -9.77
C PRO A 21 -9.29 -0.86 -8.75
N TYR A 22 -9.33 -1.23 -7.47
CA TYR A 22 -8.74 -0.49 -6.35
C TYR A 22 -7.95 -1.40 -5.43
N TYR A 23 -6.85 -0.89 -4.90
CA TYR A 23 -6.12 -1.49 -3.79
C TYR A 23 -6.44 -0.74 -2.50
N TYR A 24 -6.90 -1.47 -1.48
CA TYR A 24 -7.04 -0.97 -0.12
C TYR A 24 -5.84 -1.39 0.70
N LEU A 25 -5.22 -0.43 1.37
CA LEU A 25 -4.09 -0.66 2.24
C LEU A 25 -4.59 -0.81 3.69
N GLY A 26 -4.31 -1.96 4.30
CA GLY A 26 -4.56 -2.20 5.71
C GLY A 26 -3.49 -1.58 6.64
N TYR A 27 -2.42 -1.05 6.05
CA TYR A 27 -1.25 -0.53 6.73
C TYR A 27 -0.91 0.89 6.31
N ALA A 28 -0.25 1.66 7.19
CA ALA A 28 0.13 3.04 6.96
C ALA A 28 1.46 3.12 6.21
N PHE A 29 1.39 3.41 4.93
CA PHE A 29 2.55 3.69 4.08
C PHE A 29 2.62 5.17 3.75
N THR A 30 3.83 5.71 3.73
CA THR A 30 4.11 7.11 3.36
C THR A 30 5.37 7.19 2.51
N ASP A 31 5.52 8.27 1.74
CA ASP A 31 6.73 8.54 0.95
C ASP A 31 8.01 8.58 1.80
N GLN A 32 7.89 8.88 3.09
CA GLN A 32 9.04 8.89 4.00
C GLN A 32 9.70 7.53 4.18
N MET A 33 8.99 6.43 3.88
CA MET A 33 9.54 5.08 3.95
C MET A 33 10.39 4.74 2.73
N PHE A 34 10.22 5.42 1.60
CA PHE A 34 10.77 5.06 0.29
C PHE A 34 11.64 6.17 -0.28
N VAL A 35 12.82 6.39 0.28
CA VAL A 35 13.71 7.50 -0.09
C VAL A 35 14.88 7.04 -0.96
N THR A 36 15.37 5.81 -0.74
CA THR A 36 16.53 5.27 -1.44
C THR A 36 16.21 3.93 -2.13
N ALA A 37 17.01 3.54 -3.11
CA ALA A 37 16.89 2.24 -3.75
C ALA A 37 17.02 1.06 -2.74
N ALA A 38 17.75 1.27 -1.64
CA ALA A 38 17.87 0.27 -0.59
C ALA A 38 16.54 0.08 0.17
N ASP A 39 15.77 1.15 0.37
CA ASP A 39 14.48 1.08 1.05
C ASP A 39 13.48 0.25 0.25
N PHE A 40 13.45 0.41 -1.08
CA PHE A 40 12.63 -0.42 -1.96
C PHE A 40 13.03 -1.90 -1.91
N THR A 41 14.33 -2.19 -1.91
CA THR A 41 14.82 -3.57 -1.79
C THR A 41 14.45 -4.18 -0.44
N ASN A 42 14.62 -3.42 0.65
CA ASN A 42 14.25 -3.87 1.99
C ASN A 42 12.75 -4.12 2.10
N PHE A 43 11.94 -3.27 1.49
CA PHE A 43 10.49 -3.42 1.46
C PHE A 43 10.06 -4.67 0.69
N GLN A 44 10.66 -4.94 -0.47
CA GLN A 44 10.39 -6.16 -1.25
C GLN A 44 10.69 -7.42 -0.42
N LEU A 45 11.85 -7.46 0.23
CA LEU A 45 12.21 -8.58 1.11
C LEU A 45 11.22 -8.75 2.27
N ALA A 46 10.73 -7.63 2.81
CA ALA A 46 9.74 -7.64 3.88
C ALA A 46 8.38 -8.18 3.40
N ILE A 47 7.91 -7.81 2.20
CA ILE A 47 6.69 -8.38 1.60
C ILE A 47 6.84 -9.88 1.41
N GLU A 48 7.95 -10.35 0.82
CA GLU A 48 8.20 -11.77 0.60
C GLU A 48 8.16 -12.56 1.93
N GLY A 49 8.74 -12.01 2.99
CA GLY A 49 8.68 -12.59 4.33
C GLY A 49 7.27 -12.63 4.91
N TYR A 50 6.51 -11.56 4.76
CA TYR A 50 5.12 -11.47 5.21
C TYR A 50 4.22 -12.48 4.50
N ASP A 51 4.35 -12.59 3.17
CA ASP A 51 3.63 -13.57 2.38
C ASP A 51 3.97 -15.01 2.81
N ALA A 52 5.23 -15.28 3.12
CA ALA A 52 5.65 -16.59 3.62
C ALA A 52 4.98 -16.96 4.95
N LEU A 53 4.78 -15.99 5.86
CA LEU A 53 4.05 -16.19 7.12
C LEU A 53 2.57 -16.47 6.87
N LEU A 54 1.93 -15.72 5.98
CA LEU A 54 0.54 -15.94 5.58
C LEU A 54 0.32 -17.33 4.95
N ILE A 55 1.19 -17.73 4.03
CA ILE A 55 1.15 -19.06 3.39
C ILE A 55 1.42 -20.15 4.43
N GLY A 56 2.26 -19.88 5.44
CA GLY A 56 2.53 -20.76 6.57
C GLY A 56 1.35 -20.98 7.50
N GLY A 57 0.25 -20.23 7.32
CA GLY A 57 -0.99 -20.39 8.06
C GLY A 57 -1.13 -19.45 9.27
N ASP A 58 -0.27 -18.46 9.42
CA ASP A 58 -0.38 -17.42 10.45
C ASP A 58 -1.33 -16.31 10.01
N ALA A 59 -2.63 -16.62 9.99
CA ALA A 59 -3.65 -15.64 9.63
C ALA A 59 -3.80 -14.50 10.66
N GLY A 60 -3.25 -14.65 11.85
CA GLY A 60 -3.28 -13.62 12.91
C GLY A 60 -2.43 -12.40 12.56
N ILE A 61 -1.41 -12.58 11.73
CA ILE A 61 -0.48 -11.50 11.35
C ILE A 61 -1.19 -10.30 10.70
N VAL A 62 -2.31 -10.49 10.02
CA VAL A 62 -3.08 -9.41 9.38
C VAL A 62 -3.82 -8.52 10.40
N GLU A 63 -3.92 -8.95 11.65
CA GLU A 63 -4.58 -8.20 12.72
C GLU A 63 -3.62 -7.34 13.55
N GLU A 64 -2.31 -7.47 13.33
CA GLU A 64 -1.25 -6.81 14.10
C GLU A 64 -0.48 -5.78 13.28
N ASP A 65 0.33 -4.95 13.93
CA ASP A 65 1.35 -4.14 13.25
C ASP A 65 2.40 -5.08 12.65
N TRP A 66 2.85 -4.78 11.45
CA TRP A 66 3.82 -5.60 10.74
C TRP A 66 5.24 -5.26 11.19
N TYR A 67 5.80 -6.08 12.06
CA TYR A 67 7.17 -5.92 12.52
C TYR A 67 8.13 -6.57 11.53
N LEU A 68 9.08 -5.79 11.03
CA LEU A 68 10.00 -6.25 9.98
C LEU A 68 10.93 -7.38 10.48
N GLU A 69 11.20 -7.43 11.79
CA GLU A 69 11.98 -8.50 12.42
C GLU A 69 11.31 -9.89 12.34
N ASP A 70 9.98 -9.93 12.24
CA ASP A 70 9.21 -11.17 12.20
C ASP A 70 9.21 -11.82 10.80
N THR A 71 9.64 -11.10 9.78
CA THR A 71 9.60 -11.57 8.39
C THR A 71 10.68 -12.62 8.06
N GLY A 72 11.53 -12.99 9.01
CA GLY A 72 12.50 -14.09 8.87
C GLY A 72 13.70 -13.82 7.94
N ALA A 73 13.62 -12.76 7.12
CA ALA A 73 14.71 -12.26 6.31
C ALA A 73 15.41 -11.17 7.09
N ASN A 74 16.66 -11.34 7.41
CA ASN A 74 17.58 -10.41 8.06
C ASN A 74 16.97 -8.98 8.18
N PRO A 75 16.32 -8.63 9.31
CA PRO A 75 15.43 -7.48 9.38
C PRO A 75 16.23 -6.19 9.16
N VAL A 76 16.01 -5.57 8.01
CA VAL A 76 16.62 -4.28 7.71
C VAL A 76 15.52 -3.24 7.73
N PRO A 77 15.63 -2.19 8.56
CA PRO A 77 14.66 -1.12 8.59
C PRO A 77 14.44 -0.50 7.20
N ILE A 78 13.22 -0.10 6.91
CA ILE A 78 12.89 0.66 5.71
C ILE A 78 13.03 2.12 6.07
N ASN A 79 14.09 2.77 5.62
CA ASN A 79 14.44 4.16 5.98
C ASN A 79 14.31 4.49 7.48
N GLY A 80 14.76 3.55 8.34
CA GLY A 80 14.70 3.70 9.80
C GLY A 80 13.37 3.34 10.46
N PHE A 81 12.38 2.87 9.69
CA PHE A 81 11.15 2.29 10.24
C PHE A 81 11.37 0.79 10.50
N ASP A 82 11.16 0.36 11.74
CA ASP A 82 11.29 -1.03 12.18
C ASP A 82 9.99 -1.82 11.99
N SER A 83 8.89 -1.13 11.71
CA SER A 83 7.57 -1.71 11.53
C SER A 83 6.70 -0.90 10.57
N VAL A 84 5.74 -1.57 9.97
CA VAL A 84 4.65 -0.94 9.22
C VAL A 84 3.39 -1.03 10.07
N LEU A 85 2.87 0.11 10.46
CA LEU A 85 1.77 0.18 11.41
C LEU A 85 0.43 -0.08 10.72
N ARG A 86 -0.43 -0.86 11.34
CA ARG A 86 -1.78 -1.09 10.84
C ARG A 86 -2.61 0.19 10.86
N LEU A 87 -3.42 0.42 9.82
CA LEU A 87 -4.32 1.56 9.76
C LEU A 87 -5.37 1.48 10.87
N ARG A 88 -5.43 2.51 11.71
CA ARG A 88 -6.38 2.66 12.82
C ARG A 88 -6.51 4.13 13.20
N GLU A 89 -7.56 4.48 13.91
CA GLU A 89 -7.73 5.83 14.44
C GLU A 89 -6.55 6.23 15.33
N GLY A 90 -6.01 7.42 15.12
CA GLY A 90 -4.88 7.97 15.87
C GLY A 90 -3.50 7.49 15.42
N ILE A 91 -3.40 6.73 14.33
CA ILE A 91 -2.13 6.23 13.78
C ILE A 91 -1.18 7.37 13.39
N GLU A 92 -1.71 8.51 12.97
CA GLU A 92 -0.94 9.69 12.56
C GLU A 92 0.02 10.19 13.63
N ARG A 93 -0.24 9.88 14.92
CA ARG A 93 0.61 10.27 16.05
C ARG A 93 2.01 9.66 15.98
N PHE A 94 2.15 8.52 15.30
CA PHE A 94 3.43 7.85 15.14
C PHE A 94 4.28 8.46 14.02
N PHE A 95 3.68 9.33 13.19
CA PHE A 95 4.34 10.01 12.07
C PHE A 95 4.67 11.48 12.37
N ILE A 96 4.46 11.94 13.62
CA ILE A 96 4.72 13.31 14.04
C ILE A 96 5.65 13.33 15.26
N THR A 97 6.47 14.38 15.34
CA THR A 97 7.41 14.58 16.45
C THR A 97 6.78 15.30 17.65
N ASP A 98 5.70 16.04 17.43
CA ASP A 98 4.97 16.79 18.45
C ASP A 98 3.47 16.45 18.40
N ILE A 99 3.06 15.56 19.29
CA ILE A 99 1.67 15.07 19.41
C ILE A 99 0.67 16.15 19.86
N ASN A 100 1.15 17.28 20.38
CA ASN A 100 0.30 18.40 20.79
C ASN A 100 0.09 19.43 19.66
N ASN A 101 0.65 19.18 18.46
CA ASN A 101 0.50 20.04 17.31
C ASN A 101 -0.59 19.51 16.36
N PRO A 102 -1.82 20.08 16.38
CA PRO A 102 -2.91 19.64 15.50
C PRO A 102 -2.59 19.78 14.01
N GLY A 103 -1.77 20.78 13.64
CA GLY A 103 -1.37 20.97 12.26
C GLY A 103 -0.43 19.87 11.74
N ALA A 104 0.44 19.34 12.60
CA ALA A 104 1.29 18.21 12.26
C ALA A 104 0.46 16.92 12.11
N SER A 105 -0.51 16.67 13.00
CA SER A 105 -1.43 15.54 12.90
C SER A 105 -2.25 15.57 11.61
N ALA A 106 -2.83 16.72 11.26
CA ALA A 106 -3.58 16.90 10.02
C ALA A 106 -2.69 16.66 8.79
N LYS A 107 -1.44 17.14 8.81
CA LYS A 107 -0.47 16.90 7.74
C LYS A 107 -0.11 15.42 7.63
N ALA A 108 0.07 14.72 8.74
CA ALA A 108 0.35 13.28 8.72
C ALA A 108 -0.82 12.49 8.10
N GLN A 109 -2.06 12.80 8.47
CA GLN A 109 -3.25 12.18 7.87
C GLN A 109 -3.35 12.42 6.36
N SER A 110 -2.91 13.58 5.88
CA SER A 110 -2.95 13.95 4.45
C SER A 110 -1.89 13.26 3.58
N VAL A 111 -0.97 12.50 4.17
CA VAL A 111 0.08 11.76 3.42
C VAL A 111 0.01 10.25 3.61
N ILE A 112 -0.84 9.76 4.52
CA ILE A 112 -1.06 8.32 4.72
C ILE A 112 -2.05 7.83 3.67
N THR A 113 -1.57 7.01 2.75
CA THR A 113 -2.40 6.41 1.69
C THR A 113 -3.30 5.32 2.27
N VAL A 114 -4.57 5.35 1.93
CA VAL A 114 -5.59 4.36 2.36
C VAL A 114 -6.03 3.49 1.20
N MET A 115 -6.23 4.08 0.03
CA MET A 115 -6.71 3.36 -1.15
C MET A 115 -6.20 4.04 -2.41
N TYR A 116 -5.96 3.28 -3.46
CA TYR A 116 -5.60 3.80 -4.78
C TYR A 116 -6.11 2.91 -5.90
N ASP A 117 -6.28 3.49 -7.11
CA ASP A 117 -6.68 2.73 -8.29
C ASP A 117 -5.62 1.69 -8.65
N ALA A 118 -6.06 0.59 -9.22
CA ALA A 118 -5.18 -0.49 -9.65
C ALA A 118 -4.09 0.04 -10.60
N ILE A 119 -2.87 -0.33 -10.28
CA ILE A 119 -1.65 -0.08 -11.05
C ILE A 119 -1.06 -1.39 -11.51
N ALA A 120 -0.24 -1.37 -12.55
CA ALA A 120 0.41 -2.56 -13.09
C ALA A 120 1.87 -2.24 -13.47
N ALA A 121 2.69 -3.27 -13.58
CA ALA A 121 4.08 -3.12 -14.02
C ALA A 121 4.19 -2.52 -15.43
N ASP A 122 3.18 -2.77 -16.30
CA ASP A 122 3.05 -2.13 -17.61
C ASP A 122 2.03 -0.97 -17.50
N SER A 123 2.47 0.23 -17.80
CA SER A 123 1.65 1.44 -17.76
C SER A 123 0.42 1.39 -18.68
N ALA A 124 0.43 0.51 -19.70
CA ALA A 124 -0.72 0.26 -20.56
C ALA A 124 -1.89 -0.43 -19.84
N ASN A 125 -1.62 -1.07 -18.70
CA ASN A 125 -2.60 -1.76 -17.88
C ASN A 125 -3.04 -0.95 -16.65
N PHE A 126 -2.64 0.32 -16.55
CA PHE A 126 -3.18 1.22 -15.54
C PHE A 126 -4.67 1.51 -15.80
N ASN A 127 -5.44 1.65 -14.73
CA ASN A 127 -6.84 2.09 -14.84
C ASN A 127 -6.98 3.44 -15.55
N HIS A 128 -5.98 4.32 -15.39
CA HIS A 128 -5.94 5.63 -16.02
C HIS A 128 -4.73 5.77 -16.93
N ILE A 129 -4.96 5.82 -18.24
CA ILE A 129 -3.93 6.08 -19.26
C ILE A 129 -3.84 7.60 -19.50
N PRO A 130 -2.64 8.21 -19.54
CA PRO A 130 -1.31 7.65 -19.80
C PRO A 130 -0.47 7.27 -18.58
N GLY A 131 -1.05 6.93 -17.46
CA GLY A 131 -0.36 6.46 -16.28
C GLY A 131 -0.52 7.40 -15.08
N GLY A 132 -1.26 6.91 -14.11
CA GLY A 132 -1.56 7.58 -12.85
C GLY A 132 -2.66 6.86 -12.12
N SER A 133 -2.95 7.30 -10.90
CA SER A 133 -3.96 6.72 -10.03
C SER A 133 -4.61 7.80 -9.18
N ASN A 134 -5.90 7.67 -8.91
CA ASN A 134 -6.51 8.42 -7.84
C ASN A 134 -6.13 7.75 -6.52
N VAL A 135 -5.65 8.55 -5.59
CA VAL A 135 -5.21 8.11 -4.27
C VAL A 135 -6.08 8.77 -3.22
N LEU A 136 -6.67 7.94 -2.36
CA LEU A 136 -7.42 8.37 -1.18
C LEU A 136 -6.48 8.36 0.03
N TYR A 137 -6.46 9.46 0.77
CA TYR A 137 -5.67 9.63 1.99
C TYR A 137 -6.52 9.55 3.25
N MET A 138 -5.87 9.38 4.39
CA MET A 138 -6.51 9.13 5.68
C MET A 138 -7.42 10.29 6.15
N ASP A 139 -7.15 11.53 5.74
CA ASP A 139 -8.00 12.69 6.02
C ASP A 139 -9.25 12.77 5.13
N GLY A 140 -9.41 11.82 4.20
CA GLY A 140 -10.55 11.71 3.29
C GLY A 140 -10.41 12.48 1.98
N HIS A 141 -9.31 13.22 1.76
CA HIS A 141 -9.11 13.83 0.45
C HIS A 141 -8.63 12.80 -0.57
N ALA A 142 -8.95 13.03 -1.84
CA ALA A 142 -8.44 12.24 -2.96
C ALA A 142 -7.70 13.14 -3.94
N THR A 143 -6.59 12.63 -4.47
CA THR A 143 -5.77 13.33 -5.46
C THR A 143 -5.34 12.40 -6.57
N PHE A 144 -5.21 12.93 -7.80
CA PHE A 144 -4.62 12.18 -8.90
C PHE A 144 -3.10 12.29 -8.83
N VAL A 145 -2.43 11.16 -8.61
CA VAL A 145 -0.97 11.04 -8.62
C VAL A 145 -0.54 10.49 -9.97
N LYS A 146 0.38 11.20 -10.63
CA LYS A 146 0.91 10.79 -11.93
C LYS A 146 2.09 9.84 -11.74
N TYR A 147 2.11 8.75 -12.50
CA TYR A 147 3.28 7.87 -12.55
C TYR A 147 4.46 8.60 -13.21
N THR A 148 5.56 8.75 -12.47
CA THR A 148 6.79 9.41 -12.94
C THR A 148 7.98 8.45 -13.03
N GLY A 149 7.78 7.19 -12.75
CA GLY A 149 8.80 6.13 -12.73
C GLY A 149 8.84 5.42 -11.39
N VAL A 150 9.71 4.44 -11.29
CA VAL A 150 9.85 3.58 -10.10
C VAL A 150 10.31 4.33 -8.83
N ASP A 151 10.96 5.48 -9.01
CA ASP A 151 11.42 6.37 -7.91
C ASP A 151 10.42 7.52 -7.65
N GLY A 152 9.17 7.39 -8.13
CA GLY A 152 8.11 8.38 -7.93
C GLY A 152 7.51 8.36 -6.52
N ASP A 153 6.44 9.16 -6.35
CA ASP A 153 5.71 9.23 -5.08
C ASP A 153 4.88 7.96 -4.85
N PHE A 154 4.83 7.50 -3.60
CA PHE A 154 3.97 6.38 -3.20
C PHE A 154 2.48 6.78 -3.37
N PRO A 155 1.60 5.90 -3.86
CA PRO A 155 1.81 4.48 -4.21
C PRO A 155 2.26 4.23 -5.67
N LEU A 156 2.56 5.25 -6.46
CA LEU A 156 2.95 5.12 -7.86
C LEU A 156 4.48 5.04 -8.03
N ASN A 157 5.10 4.21 -7.23
CA ASN A 157 6.53 3.90 -7.27
C ASN A 157 6.74 2.37 -7.22
N GLN A 158 7.98 1.92 -7.10
CA GLN A 158 8.29 0.50 -7.03
C GLN A 158 7.58 -0.21 -5.86
N ALA A 159 7.49 0.43 -4.69
CA ALA A 159 6.82 -0.17 -3.52
C ALA A 159 5.33 -0.43 -3.76
N GLY A 160 4.62 0.51 -4.39
CA GLY A 160 3.21 0.30 -4.75
C GLY A 160 3.02 -0.79 -5.81
N LEU A 161 3.96 -0.91 -6.77
CA LEU A 161 3.95 -2.01 -7.75
C LEU A 161 4.18 -3.37 -7.08
N ASP A 162 5.09 -3.45 -6.10
CA ASP A 162 5.37 -4.68 -5.35
C ASP A 162 4.15 -5.10 -4.51
N LEU A 163 3.48 -4.15 -3.83
CA LEU A 163 2.22 -4.40 -3.12
C LEU A 163 1.11 -4.89 -4.07
N ALA A 164 0.99 -4.27 -5.24
CA ALA A 164 0.01 -4.67 -6.24
C ALA A 164 0.28 -6.09 -6.77
N ALA A 165 1.54 -6.49 -6.89
CA ALA A 165 1.93 -7.82 -7.33
C ALA A 165 1.67 -8.88 -6.24
N ALA A 166 1.92 -8.55 -4.96
CA ALA A 166 1.69 -9.45 -3.84
C ALA A 166 0.18 -9.70 -3.56
N GLY A 167 -0.69 -8.76 -3.92
CA GLY A 167 -2.14 -8.86 -3.73
C GLY A 167 -2.88 -9.65 -4.83
N GLN A 168 -2.19 -10.23 -5.82
CA GLN A 168 -2.77 -11.03 -6.91
C GLN A 168 -2.56 -12.52 -6.67
#